data_56c8ce301790843647cfaa026fdae574
#
_entry.id   56c8ce301790843647cfaa026fdae574
#
_cell.length_a   1.000
_cell.length_b   1.000
_cell.length_c   1.000
_cell.angle_alpha   90.00
_cell.angle_beta   90.00
_cell.angle_gamma   90.00
#
_symmetry.space_group_name_H-M   'P 1'
#
loop_
_entity.id
_entity.type
_entity.pdbx_description
1 polymer ?
#
loop_
_entity_poly.entity_id
_entity_poly.type
_entity_poly.pdbx_seq_one_letter_code
_entity_poly.pdbx_strand_id
1 'polypeptide(L)'
;MKTSVGKTKLELASGDITDLEVDAIVVPASTELWMDHGVAAAVKRAGGEAVEKEAVLQGPVKVGEAVVTTGHDLKARWVIPVALTDAGPTADAGALTAATHAALAAAERSHARSVALPALGTGACAFPLYQCASLMVGEVVTYLKAHPHTALRHVMLSVYDDAARAAFKNAMAGISRI
;
A
#
# COMPACT_ATOMS: atom_id res chain seq x y z
N MET A 1 12.07 6.58 10.67
CA MET A 1 11.11 7.22 11.58
C MET A 1 10.06 6.21 11.98
N LYS A 2 9.76 6.14 13.25
CA LYS A 2 8.80 5.18 13.81
C LYS A 2 7.86 5.89 14.77
N THR A 3 6.61 5.52 14.77
CA THR A 3 5.62 5.96 15.76
C THR A 3 4.65 4.80 16.03
N SER A 4 3.72 4.98 16.95
CA SER A 4 2.70 3.97 17.24
C SER A 4 1.31 4.59 17.25
N VAL A 5 0.35 3.85 16.74
CA VAL A 5 -1.07 4.18 16.84
C VAL A 5 -1.73 2.97 17.50
N GLY A 6 -2.16 3.13 18.74
CA GLY A 6 -2.61 2.00 19.57
C GLY A 6 -1.48 0.98 19.74
N LYS A 7 -1.73 -0.26 19.38
CA LYS A 7 -0.77 -1.38 19.46
C LYS A 7 0.02 -1.59 18.17
N THR A 8 -0.23 -0.78 17.14
CA THR A 8 0.40 -0.93 15.83
C THR A 8 1.53 0.06 15.66
N LYS A 9 2.70 -0.46 15.29
CA LYS A 9 3.85 0.37 14.92
C LYS A 9 3.65 0.86 13.49
N LEU A 10 3.85 2.16 13.27
CA LEU A 10 3.92 2.77 11.95
C LEU A 10 5.36 3.19 11.68
N GLU A 11 5.95 2.69 10.62
CA GLU A 11 7.36 2.88 10.31
C GLU A 11 7.55 3.34 8.86
N LEU A 12 8.47 4.27 8.67
CA LEU A 12 8.95 4.67 7.35
C LEU A 12 10.17 3.83 7.00
N ALA A 13 10.05 3.00 5.97
CA ALA A 13 11.11 2.11 5.49
C ALA A 13 11.66 2.59 4.15
N SER A 14 12.94 2.38 3.92
CA SER A 14 13.61 2.71 2.67
C SER A 14 13.98 1.46 1.89
N GLY A 15 14.11 1.60 0.57
CA GLY A 15 14.59 0.55 -0.30
C GLY A 15 13.48 -0.14 -1.06
N ASP A 16 13.81 -1.30 -1.59
CA ASP A 16 12.91 -2.10 -2.40
C ASP A 16 11.86 -2.78 -1.50
N ILE A 17 10.58 -2.54 -1.80
CA ILE A 17 9.48 -3.12 -1.03
C ILE A 17 9.51 -4.66 -1.07
N THR A 18 10.05 -5.26 -2.13
CA THR A 18 10.14 -6.72 -2.28
C THR A 18 11.15 -7.36 -1.33
N ASP A 19 12.06 -6.57 -0.78
CA ASP A 19 13.06 -7.04 0.19
C ASP A 19 12.58 -6.97 1.65
N LEU A 20 11.47 -6.31 1.91
CA LEU A 20 10.95 -6.13 3.26
C LEU A 20 10.38 -7.43 3.82
N GLU A 21 10.68 -7.70 5.08
CA GLU A 21 10.12 -8.84 5.80
C GLU A 21 8.77 -8.47 6.40
N VAL A 22 7.73 -8.56 5.57
CA VAL A 22 6.34 -8.29 5.94
C VAL A 22 5.44 -9.42 5.45
N ASP A 23 4.27 -9.54 6.08
CA ASP A 23 3.30 -10.56 5.66
C ASP A 23 2.62 -10.22 4.34
N ALA A 24 2.36 -8.93 4.10
CA ALA A 24 1.66 -8.47 2.90
C ALA A 24 2.34 -7.25 2.28
N ILE A 25 2.35 -7.19 0.95
CA ILE A 25 2.83 -6.05 0.17
C ILE A 25 1.68 -5.51 -0.65
N VAL A 26 1.42 -4.20 -0.53
CA VAL A 26 0.43 -3.48 -1.33
C VAL A 26 1.08 -2.97 -2.61
N VAL A 27 0.38 -3.10 -3.73
CA VAL A 27 0.84 -2.56 -5.02
C VAL A 27 -0.25 -1.75 -5.71
N PRO A 28 0.08 -0.62 -6.35
CA PRO A 28 -0.89 0.13 -7.13
C PRO A 28 -1.19 -0.58 -8.44
N ALA A 29 -2.45 -0.56 -8.86
CA ALA A 29 -2.90 -1.17 -10.10
C ALA A 29 -4.03 -0.35 -10.73
N SER A 30 -4.44 -0.72 -11.95
CA SER A 30 -5.68 -0.29 -12.55
C SER A 30 -6.82 -1.24 -12.14
N THR A 31 -8.04 -0.93 -12.57
CA THR A 31 -9.22 -1.78 -12.33
C THR A 31 -9.11 -3.17 -12.95
N GLU A 32 -8.25 -3.36 -13.96
CA GLU A 32 -8.00 -4.66 -14.59
C GLU A 32 -6.91 -5.47 -13.89
N LEU A 33 -6.17 -4.87 -12.97
CA LEU A 33 -5.17 -5.53 -12.10
C LEU A 33 -3.91 -6.03 -12.81
N TRP A 34 -3.61 -5.50 -14.00
CA TRP A 34 -2.32 -5.77 -14.66
C TRP A 34 -1.16 -5.13 -13.88
N MET A 35 -0.03 -5.84 -13.84
CA MET A 35 1.16 -5.43 -13.07
C MET A 35 2.30 -5.04 -14.01
N ASP A 36 2.08 -4.05 -14.86
CA ASP A 36 2.98 -3.71 -15.97
C ASP A 36 3.95 -2.57 -15.66
N HIS A 37 3.71 -1.79 -14.60
CA HIS A 37 4.46 -0.56 -14.32
C HIS A 37 4.89 -0.44 -12.87
N GLY A 38 6.02 0.24 -12.65
CA GLY A 38 6.47 0.68 -11.34
C GLY A 38 6.61 -0.43 -10.31
N VAL A 39 6.09 -0.20 -9.13
CA VAL A 39 6.15 -1.14 -7.99
C VAL A 39 5.48 -2.47 -8.33
N ALA A 40 4.33 -2.44 -9.00
CA ALA A 40 3.64 -3.67 -9.40
C ALA A 40 4.49 -4.54 -10.32
N ALA A 41 5.16 -3.94 -11.30
CA ALA A 41 6.09 -4.66 -12.18
C ALA A 41 7.28 -5.25 -11.41
N ALA A 42 7.82 -4.52 -10.44
CA ALA A 42 8.92 -5.00 -9.60
C ALA A 42 8.47 -6.20 -8.75
N VAL A 43 7.28 -6.16 -8.18
CA VAL A 43 6.70 -7.25 -7.41
C VAL A 43 6.44 -8.47 -8.31
N LYS A 44 5.94 -8.27 -9.52
CA LYS A 44 5.75 -9.34 -10.51
C LYS A 44 7.09 -10.01 -10.86
N ARG A 45 8.15 -9.23 -11.08
CA ARG A 45 9.49 -9.80 -11.37
C ARG A 45 10.01 -10.64 -10.21
N ALA A 46 9.84 -10.17 -8.98
CA ALA A 46 10.33 -10.88 -7.80
C ALA A 46 9.48 -12.10 -7.44
N GLY A 47 8.17 -12.01 -7.60
CA GLY A 47 7.22 -13.07 -7.22
C GLY A 47 6.86 -14.04 -8.34
N GLY A 48 7.11 -13.65 -9.59
CA GLY A 48 6.76 -14.41 -10.77
C GLY A 48 5.43 -13.98 -11.38
N GLU A 49 5.19 -14.42 -12.62
CA GLU A 49 3.97 -14.08 -13.38
C GLU A 49 2.68 -14.61 -12.72
N ALA A 50 2.79 -15.63 -11.88
CA ALA A 50 1.63 -16.21 -11.19
C ALA A 50 0.94 -15.20 -10.28
N VAL A 51 1.66 -14.21 -9.73
CA VAL A 51 1.08 -13.13 -8.92
C VAL A 51 0.08 -12.34 -9.74
N GLU A 52 0.48 -11.90 -10.93
CA GLU A 52 -0.39 -11.14 -11.84
C GLU A 52 -1.58 -11.98 -12.32
N LYS A 53 -1.35 -13.23 -12.71
CA LYS A 53 -2.42 -14.12 -13.16
C LYS A 53 -3.49 -14.30 -12.10
N GLU A 54 -3.09 -14.49 -10.85
CA GLU A 54 -3.99 -14.63 -9.71
C GLU A 54 -4.78 -13.34 -9.46
N ALA A 55 -4.14 -12.17 -9.59
CA ALA A 55 -4.80 -10.88 -9.46
C ALA A 55 -5.83 -10.67 -10.58
N VAL A 56 -5.44 -10.86 -11.83
CA VAL A 56 -6.29 -10.63 -13.01
C VAL A 56 -7.53 -11.52 -12.98
N LEU A 57 -7.43 -12.76 -12.49
CA LEU A 57 -8.57 -13.66 -12.34
C LEU A 57 -9.63 -13.12 -11.36
N GLN A 58 -9.28 -12.24 -10.46
CA GLN A 58 -10.21 -11.62 -9.50
C GLN A 58 -10.78 -10.31 -9.99
N GLY A 59 -10.31 -9.80 -11.11
CA GLY A 59 -10.79 -8.57 -11.73
C GLY A 59 -11.85 -8.78 -12.80
N PRO A 60 -12.33 -7.67 -13.42
CA PRO A 60 -12.01 -6.30 -13.01
C PRO A 60 -12.68 -5.92 -11.68
N VAL A 61 -12.11 -4.92 -11.03
CA VAL A 61 -12.64 -4.35 -9.79
C VAL A 61 -12.91 -2.86 -9.98
N LYS A 62 -13.56 -2.25 -9.00
CA LYS A 62 -13.82 -0.80 -9.02
C LYS A 62 -12.62 -0.03 -8.46
N VAL A 63 -12.48 1.24 -8.89
CA VAL A 63 -11.50 2.14 -8.29
C VAL A 63 -11.72 2.21 -6.77
N GLY A 64 -10.64 2.08 -6.00
CA GLY A 64 -10.67 2.04 -4.55
C GLY A 64 -10.84 0.66 -3.94
N GLU A 65 -10.99 -0.39 -4.76
CA GLU A 65 -11.07 -1.76 -4.28
C GLU A 65 -9.70 -2.47 -4.34
N ALA A 66 -9.57 -3.50 -3.52
CA ALA A 66 -8.36 -4.32 -3.43
C ALA A 66 -8.69 -5.80 -3.59
N VAL A 67 -7.73 -6.55 -4.13
CA VAL A 67 -7.76 -8.02 -4.13
C VAL A 67 -6.54 -8.56 -3.39
N VAL A 68 -6.54 -9.84 -3.06
CA VAL A 68 -5.42 -10.50 -2.39
C VAL A 68 -4.96 -11.67 -3.25
N THR A 69 -3.65 -11.75 -3.47
CA THR A 69 -3.00 -12.93 -4.05
C THR A 69 -2.02 -13.51 -3.06
N THR A 70 -1.59 -14.75 -3.29
CA THR A 70 -0.41 -15.28 -2.59
C THR A 70 0.85 -14.59 -3.10
N GLY A 71 1.91 -14.61 -2.30
CA GLY A 71 3.19 -13.97 -2.65
C GLY A 71 4.04 -14.78 -3.62
N HIS A 72 3.71 -16.05 -3.85
CA HIS A 72 4.51 -16.97 -4.68
C HIS A 72 5.99 -16.94 -4.28
N ASP A 73 6.91 -16.49 -5.14
CA ASP A 73 8.36 -16.48 -4.86
C ASP A 73 8.81 -15.30 -3.98
N LEU A 74 7.90 -14.40 -3.60
CA LEU A 74 8.21 -13.28 -2.70
C LEU A 74 8.43 -13.75 -1.26
N LYS A 75 9.13 -12.94 -0.47
CA LYS A 75 9.22 -13.12 0.99
C LYS A 75 7.85 -12.95 1.66
N ALA A 76 7.05 -12.00 1.17
CA ALA A 76 5.70 -11.76 1.67
C ALA A 76 4.77 -12.91 1.30
N ARG A 77 3.88 -13.26 2.22
CA ARG A 77 2.86 -14.30 1.98
C ARG A 77 1.76 -13.85 1.05
N TRP A 78 1.46 -12.55 1.05
CA TRP A 78 0.34 -11.95 0.32
C TRP A 78 0.79 -10.75 -0.49
N VAL A 79 0.15 -10.56 -1.64
CA VAL A 79 0.21 -9.32 -2.41
C VAL A 79 -1.20 -8.75 -2.48
N ILE A 80 -1.32 -7.45 -2.29
CA ILE A 80 -2.60 -6.75 -2.25
C ILE A 80 -2.62 -5.67 -3.33
N PRO A 81 -2.99 -6.00 -4.57
CA PRO A 81 -3.23 -5.01 -5.60
C PRO A 81 -4.43 -4.13 -5.25
N VAL A 82 -4.27 -2.81 -5.38
CA VAL A 82 -5.32 -1.82 -5.14
C VAL A 82 -5.57 -1.03 -6.41
N ALA A 83 -6.83 -0.90 -6.82
CA ALA A 83 -7.19 -0.17 -8.01
C ALA A 83 -7.25 1.34 -7.74
N LEU A 84 -6.35 2.09 -8.37
CA LEU A 84 -6.28 3.55 -8.25
C LEU A 84 -6.94 4.27 -9.41
N THR A 85 -6.95 3.67 -10.60
CA THR A 85 -7.49 4.25 -11.83
C THR A 85 -8.25 3.20 -12.64
N ASP A 86 -9.20 3.63 -13.45
CA ASP A 86 -9.83 2.77 -14.44
C ASP A 86 -9.07 2.83 -15.79
N ALA A 87 -9.45 3.70 -16.71
CA ALA A 87 -8.80 3.87 -18.01
C ALA A 87 -7.96 5.17 -18.10
N GLY A 88 -7.98 5.99 -17.05
CA GLY A 88 -7.28 7.27 -17.04
C GLY A 88 -5.89 7.21 -16.40
N PRO A 89 -5.04 8.18 -16.69
CA PRO A 89 -3.68 8.22 -16.15
C PRO A 89 -3.59 8.77 -14.72
N THR A 90 -4.68 9.31 -14.16
CA THR A 90 -4.67 10.02 -12.88
C THR A 90 -5.58 9.38 -11.85
N ALA A 91 -5.07 9.29 -10.63
CA ALA A 91 -5.87 8.97 -9.45
C ALA A 91 -6.29 10.27 -8.76
N ASP A 92 -7.49 10.30 -8.15
CA ASP A 92 -7.91 11.42 -7.31
C ASP A 92 -7.70 11.12 -5.81
N ALA A 93 -7.92 12.13 -4.97
CA ALA A 93 -7.75 12.00 -3.51
C ALA A 93 -8.70 10.95 -2.91
N GLY A 94 -9.93 10.87 -3.41
CA GLY A 94 -10.92 9.89 -2.96
C GLY A 94 -10.49 8.47 -3.28
N ALA A 95 -9.98 8.23 -4.49
CA ALA A 95 -9.46 6.93 -4.90
C ALA A 95 -8.26 6.51 -4.05
N LEU A 96 -7.35 7.44 -3.77
CA LEU A 96 -6.17 7.17 -2.96
C LEU A 96 -6.54 6.80 -1.52
N THR A 97 -7.45 7.54 -0.92
CA THR A 97 -7.94 7.27 0.43
C THR A 97 -8.66 5.92 0.50
N ALA A 98 -9.56 5.66 -0.44
CA ALA A 98 -10.29 4.39 -0.51
C ALA A 98 -9.35 3.20 -0.73
N ALA A 99 -8.35 3.34 -1.61
CA ALA A 99 -7.36 2.30 -1.87
C ALA A 99 -6.50 2.00 -0.63
N THR A 100 -6.08 3.02 0.10
CA THR A 100 -5.33 2.85 1.34
C THR A 100 -6.17 2.10 2.39
N HIS A 101 -7.43 2.50 2.56
CA HIS A 101 -8.36 1.81 3.45
C HIS A 101 -8.56 0.35 3.03
N ALA A 102 -8.83 0.12 1.75
CA ALA A 102 -9.06 -1.23 1.21
C ALA A 102 -7.83 -2.13 1.38
N ALA A 103 -6.63 -1.58 1.24
CA ALA A 103 -5.38 -2.32 1.46
C ALA A 103 -5.27 -2.82 2.90
N LEU A 104 -5.54 -1.95 3.87
CA LEU A 104 -5.51 -2.31 5.30
C LEU A 104 -6.60 -3.33 5.64
N ALA A 105 -7.80 -3.14 5.12
CA ALA A 105 -8.90 -4.09 5.30
C ALA A 105 -8.58 -5.46 4.67
N ALA A 106 -7.94 -5.49 3.51
CA ALA A 106 -7.51 -6.72 2.87
C ALA A 106 -6.43 -7.45 3.68
N ALA A 107 -5.46 -6.71 4.24
CA ALA A 107 -4.46 -7.26 5.14
C ALA A 107 -5.11 -7.88 6.38
N GLU A 108 -6.10 -7.20 6.96
CA GLU A 108 -6.90 -7.73 8.08
C GLU A 108 -7.58 -9.05 7.74
N ARG A 109 -8.27 -9.11 6.59
CA ARG A 109 -8.96 -10.33 6.13
C ARG A 109 -8.00 -11.50 5.90
N SER A 110 -6.76 -11.21 5.54
CA SER A 110 -5.72 -12.21 5.31
C SER A 110 -4.99 -12.62 6.58
N HIS A 111 -5.39 -12.07 7.73
CA HIS A 111 -4.73 -12.28 9.03
C HIS A 111 -3.24 -11.86 9.02
N ALA A 112 -2.88 -10.87 8.20
CA ALA A 112 -1.55 -10.31 8.17
C ALA A 112 -1.27 -9.53 9.47
N ARG A 113 -0.07 -9.68 10.00
CA ARG A 113 0.39 -8.91 11.17
C ARG A 113 1.24 -7.73 10.76
N SER A 114 1.79 -7.76 9.57
CA SER A 114 2.60 -6.69 9.00
C SER A 114 2.23 -6.46 7.53
N VAL A 115 2.22 -5.20 7.13
CA VAL A 115 1.90 -4.79 5.76
C VAL A 115 2.79 -3.63 5.35
N ALA A 116 3.27 -3.67 4.11
CA ALA A 116 4.05 -2.58 3.51
C ALA A 116 3.23 -1.93 2.39
N LEU A 117 3.16 -0.60 2.43
CA LEU A 117 2.49 0.21 1.41
C LEU A 117 3.52 1.13 0.74
N PRO A 118 3.56 1.19 -0.60
CA PRO A 118 4.35 2.19 -1.30
C PRO A 118 3.60 3.53 -1.32
N ALA A 119 4.24 4.58 -1.85
CA ALA A 119 3.59 5.87 -2.10
C ALA A 119 2.62 5.71 -3.29
N LEU A 120 1.38 5.38 -2.99
CA LEU A 120 0.36 5.08 -3.99
C LEU A 120 0.07 6.29 -4.89
N GLY A 121 -0.06 6.07 -6.19
CA GLY A 121 -0.45 7.10 -7.15
C GLY A 121 0.65 8.08 -7.54
N THR A 122 1.84 8.00 -6.98
CA THR A 122 2.93 8.96 -7.26
C THR A 122 3.80 8.58 -8.45
N GLY A 123 3.64 7.38 -8.98
CA GLY A 123 4.32 6.92 -10.19
C GLY A 123 3.61 7.37 -11.46
N ALA A 124 3.08 6.43 -12.23
CA ALA A 124 2.39 6.72 -13.50
C ALA A 124 1.19 7.66 -13.35
N CYS A 125 0.51 7.66 -12.20
CA CYS A 125 -0.62 8.54 -11.93
C CYS A 125 -0.23 9.98 -11.58
N ALA A 126 1.05 10.23 -11.33
CA ALA A 126 1.61 11.55 -11.04
C ALA A 126 0.88 12.35 -9.94
N PHE A 127 0.29 11.67 -8.96
CA PHE A 127 -0.38 12.32 -7.83
C PHE A 127 0.63 13.11 -6.99
N PRO A 128 0.30 14.34 -6.54
CA PRO A 128 1.24 15.17 -5.78
C PRO A 128 1.74 14.47 -4.51
N LEU A 129 3.04 14.40 -4.35
CA LEU A 129 3.71 13.57 -3.34
C LEU A 129 3.36 13.94 -1.91
N TYR A 130 3.34 15.25 -1.59
CA TYR A 130 2.99 15.71 -0.24
C TYR A 130 1.52 15.44 0.12
N GLN A 131 0.63 15.58 -0.87
CA GLN A 131 -0.78 15.24 -0.69
C GLN A 131 -0.95 13.72 -0.52
N CYS A 132 -0.24 12.93 -1.32
CA CYS A 132 -0.22 11.47 -1.18
C CYS A 132 0.18 11.06 0.23
N ALA A 133 1.30 11.58 0.72
CA ALA A 133 1.79 11.27 2.06
C ALA A 133 0.77 11.64 3.14
N SER A 134 0.20 12.84 3.05
CA SER A 134 -0.79 13.32 4.01
C SER A 134 -2.06 12.46 4.01
N LEU A 135 -2.58 12.11 2.84
CA LEU A 135 -3.78 11.28 2.71
C LEU A 135 -3.53 9.85 3.21
N MET A 136 -2.42 9.24 2.80
CA MET A 136 -2.11 7.87 3.20
C MET A 136 -1.86 7.74 4.70
N VAL A 137 -1.02 8.61 5.26
CA VAL A 137 -0.73 8.61 6.70
C VAL A 137 -2.00 8.89 7.49
N GLY A 138 -2.79 9.87 7.05
CA GLY A 138 -4.08 10.20 7.68
C GLY A 138 -5.04 9.01 7.68
N GLU A 139 -5.16 8.29 6.57
CA GLU A 139 -6.05 7.13 6.47
C GLU A 139 -5.54 5.95 7.31
N VAL A 140 -4.24 5.70 7.34
CA VAL A 140 -3.66 4.67 8.20
C VAL A 140 -4.00 4.94 9.66
N VAL A 141 -3.81 6.18 10.12
CA VAL A 141 -4.12 6.58 11.49
C VAL A 141 -5.62 6.44 11.78
N THR A 142 -6.46 6.90 10.87
CA THR A 142 -7.93 6.79 10.99
C THR A 142 -8.36 5.32 11.08
N TYR A 143 -7.82 4.47 10.21
CA TYR A 143 -8.12 3.04 10.21
C TYR A 143 -7.73 2.39 11.54
N LEU A 144 -6.51 2.63 12.00
CA LEU A 144 -6.00 2.02 13.23
C LEU A 144 -6.75 2.48 14.47
N LYS A 145 -7.17 3.75 14.52
CA LYS A 145 -8.00 4.27 15.61
C LYS A 145 -9.41 3.66 15.60
N ALA A 146 -9.98 3.41 14.42
CA ALA A 146 -11.29 2.79 14.27
C ALA A 146 -11.27 1.27 14.56
N HIS A 147 -10.08 0.66 14.52
CA HIS A 147 -9.91 -0.79 14.73
C HIS A 147 -8.92 -1.07 15.87
N PRO A 148 -9.29 -0.74 17.14
CA PRO A 148 -8.36 -0.89 18.28
C PRO A 148 -7.99 -2.34 18.57
N HIS A 149 -8.75 -3.30 18.05
CA HIS A 149 -8.48 -4.74 18.19
C HIS A 149 -7.87 -5.38 16.94
N THR A 150 -7.38 -4.57 16.02
CA THR A 150 -6.72 -5.06 14.80
C THR A 150 -5.61 -6.06 15.10
N ALA A 151 -5.46 -7.06 14.25
CA ALA A 151 -4.33 -7.99 14.28
C ALA A 151 -3.04 -7.37 13.73
N LEU A 152 -3.12 -6.26 13.02
CA LEU A 152 -1.96 -5.56 12.49
C LEU A 152 -1.08 -5.03 13.64
N ARG A 153 0.20 -5.39 13.59
CA ARG A 153 1.21 -4.94 14.56
C ARG A 153 2.24 -4.01 13.95
N HIS A 154 2.39 -4.06 12.63
CA HIS A 154 3.38 -3.26 11.94
C HIS A 154 2.87 -2.83 10.57
N VAL A 155 2.79 -1.53 10.36
CA VAL A 155 2.50 -0.91 9.06
C VAL A 155 3.76 -0.18 8.61
N MET A 156 4.31 -0.57 7.47
CA MET A 156 5.49 0.03 6.89
C MET A 156 5.11 0.86 5.67
N LEU A 157 5.52 2.12 5.66
CA LEU A 157 5.41 2.99 4.49
C LEU A 157 6.75 2.92 3.76
N SER A 158 6.76 2.24 2.61
CA SER A 158 7.97 2.00 1.83
C SER A 158 8.20 3.14 0.85
N VAL A 159 9.31 3.84 1.01
CA VAL A 159 9.71 4.97 0.17
C VAL A 159 11.02 4.68 -0.52
N TYR A 160 11.10 5.04 -1.80
CA TYR A 160 12.25 4.71 -2.63
C TYR A 160 13.26 5.85 -2.75
N ASP A 161 12.81 7.10 -2.81
CA ASP A 161 13.65 8.26 -3.02
C ASP A 161 13.56 9.27 -1.86
N ASP A 162 14.49 10.25 -1.86
CA ASP A 162 14.58 11.25 -0.80
C ASP A 162 13.37 12.18 -0.74
N ALA A 163 12.75 12.49 -1.89
CA ALA A 163 11.57 13.35 -1.94
C ALA A 163 10.36 12.65 -1.28
N ALA A 164 10.14 11.37 -1.59
CA ALA A 164 9.11 10.57 -0.95
C ALA A 164 9.36 10.43 0.56
N ARG A 165 10.60 10.16 0.95
CA ARG A 165 10.99 10.10 2.35
C ARG A 165 10.65 11.38 3.09
N ALA A 166 11.02 12.54 2.53
CA ALA A 166 10.75 13.85 3.15
C ALA A 166 9.25 14.08 3.32
N ALA A 167 8.45 13.78 2.30
CA ALA A 167 7.00 13.94 2.33
C ALA A 167 6.33 13.09 3.40
N PHE A 168 6.67 11.80 3.47
CA PHE A 168 6.11 10.88 4.46
C PHE A 168 6.60 11.18 5.88
N LYS A 169 7.87 11.55 6.03
CA LYS A 169 8.41 11.98 7.31
C LYS A 169 7.67 13.21 7.85
N ASN A 170 7.39 14.17 6.98
CA ASN A 170 6.61 15.36 7.34
C ASN A 170 5.18 14.99 7.77
N ALA A 171 4.51 14.12 7.03
CA ALA A 171 3.16 13.67 7.36
C ALA A 171 3.14 12.90 8.69
N MET A 172 4.12 12.03 8.94
CA MET A 172 4.22 11.26 10.19
C MET A 172 4.54 12.13 11.39
N ALA A 173 5.31 13.21 11.23
CA ALA A 173 5.60 14.14 12.31
C ALA A 173 4.34 14.82 12.88
N GLY A 174 3.28 14.94 12.08
CA GLY A 174 1.99 15.45 12.51
C GLY A 174 1.26 14.53 13.50
N ILE A 175 1.52 13.23 13.48
CA ILE A 175 0.83 12.24 14.35
C ILE A 175 1.22 12.45 15.82
N SER A 176 2.47 12.79 16.09
CA SER A 176 2.99 12.95 17.45
C SER A 176 2.41 14.18 18.18
N ARG A 177 1.56 14.96 17.50
CA ARG A 177 0.92 16.18 18.05
C ARG A 177 -0.58 16.00 18.32
N ILE A 178 -1.10 14.80 18.13
CA ILE A 178 -2.49 14.43 18.40
C ILE A 178 -2.52 13.50 19.62
#